data_404104ad3ececb7cb022229773a81c67
#
_entry.id   404104ad3ececb7cb022229773a81c67
#
_cell.length_a   1.000
_cell.length_b   1.000
_cell.length_c   1.000
_cell.angle_alpha   90.00
_cell.angle_beta   90.00
_cell.angle_gamma   90.00
#
_symmetry.space_group_name_H-M   'P 1'
#
loop_
_entity.id
_entity.type
_entity.pdbx_description
1 polymer ?
#
loop_
_entity_poly.entity_id
_entity_poly.type
_entity_poly.pdbx_seq_one_letter_code
_entity_poly.pdbx_strand_id
1 'polypeptide(L)'
;SHNLNELEGLIDRALLIKGHTIVQDYRLETFRQQARKIQFVFKSKKVPEIVKMHSKVIAIQGRVVTALFEDFSDSLEQEIQALEPILFEELPLTLEDLFEANLSQESMTGGFIYE
;
A
#
# COMPACT_ATOMS: atom_id res chain seq x y z
N SER A 1 -11.16 14.80 -0.77
CA SER A 1 -10.20 13.82 -0.29
C SER A 1 -10.79 12.96 0.80
N HIS A 2 -11.37 13.57 1.75
CA HIS A 2 -11.92 12.86 2.91
C HIS A 2 -13.10 11.95 2.57
N ASN A 3 -13.64 12.02 1.36
CA ASN A 3 -14.81 11.25 0.97
C ASN A 3 -14.46 9.99 0.17
N LEU A 4 -13.18 9.68 -0.01
CA LEU A 4 -12.78 8.50 -0.77
C LEU A 4 -13.33 7.21 -0.16
N ASN A 5 -13.32 7.11 1.17
CA ASN A 5 -13.83 5.91 1.84
C ASN A 5 -15.33 5.73 1.65
N GLU A 6 -16.07 6.83 1.55
CA GLU A 6 -17.50 6.77 1.31
C GLU A 6 -17.81 6.34 -0.13
N LEU A 7 -16.95 6.71 -1.07
CA LEU A 7 -17.13 6.39 -2.46
C LEU A 7 -16.63 5.00 -2.82
N GLU A 8 -15.87 4.38 -1.95
CA GLU A 8 -15.21 3.11 -2.26
C GLU A 8 -16.16 2.03 -2.76
N GLY A 9 -17.36 1.95 -2.18
CA GLY A 9 -18.35 0.98 -2.60
C GLY A 9 -18.97 1.25 -3.96
N LEU A 10 -18.76 2.44 -4.51
CA LEU A 10 -19.33 2.87 -5.79
C LEU A 10 -18.29 2.90 -6.91
N ILE A 11 -17.03 2.68 -6.57
CA ILE A 11 -15.92 2.76 -7.51
C ILE A 11 -15.43 1.36 -7.83
N ASP A 12 -15.37 1.03 -9.12
CA ASP A 12 -14.87 -0.27 -9.57
C ASP A 12 -13.39 -0.22 -9.96
N ARG A 13 -12.89 0.96 -10.25
CA ARG A 13 -11.61 1.10 -10.91
C ARG A 13 -10.98 2.46 -10.59
N ALA A 14 -9.68 2.46 -10.38
CA ALA A 14 -8.91 3.68 -10.17
C ALA A 14 -7.77 3.74 -11.17
N LEU A 15 -7.63 4.84 -11.87
CA LEU A 15 -6.57 5.05 -12.85
C LEU A 15 -5.59 6.07 -12.31
N LEU A 16 -4.32 5.68 -12.22
CA LEU A 16 -3.27 6.61 -11.81
C LEU A 16 -2.71 7.31 -13.04
N ILE A 17 -2.74 8.64 -13.02
CA ILE A 17 -2.30 9.47 -14.13
C ILE A 17 -1.06 10.25 -13.73
N LYS A 18 -0.05 10.21 -14.60
CA LYS A 18 1.16 11.02 -14.45
C LYS A 18 1.50 11.62 -15.81
N GLY A 19 1.65 12.94 -15.87
CA GLY A 19 2.04 13.61 -17.09
C GLY A 19 1.12 13.33 -18.27
N HIS A 20 -0.17 13.36 -18.05
CA HIS A 20 -1.21 13.09 -19.06
C HIS A 20 -1.26 11.65 -19.56
N THR A 21 -0.57 10.74 -18.88
CA THR A 21 -0.54 9.32 -19.26
C THR A 21 -1.08 8.48 -18.12
N ILE A 22 -1.89 7.48 -18.45
CA ILE A 22 -2.35 6.50 -17.46
C ILE A 22 -1.20 5.52 -17.25
N VAL A 23 -0.66 5.49 -16.02
CA VAL A 23 0.48 4.63 -15.70
C VAL A 23 0.08 3.39 -14.90
N GLN A 24 -1.09 3.40 -14.26
CA GLN A 24 -1.60 2.25 -13.53
C GLN A 24 -3.11 2.22 -13.62
N ASP A 25 -3.64 1.00 -13.66
CA ASP A 25 -5.08 0.74 -13.71
C ASP A 25 -5.37 -0.26 -12.60
N TYR A 26 -6.03 0.20 -11.56
CA TYR A 26 -6.36 -0.63 -10.40
C TYR A 26 -7.83 -1.04 -10.46
N ARG A 27 -8.07 -2.33 -10.58
CA ARG A 27 -9.41 -2.87 -10.40
C ARG A 27 -9.58 -3.11 -8.90
N LEU A 28 -10.52 -2.44 -8.28
CA LEU A 28 -10.61 -2.44 -6.83
C LEU A 28 -10.90 -3.82 -6.25
N GLU A 29 -11.67 -4.64 -6.95
CA GLU A 29 -11.93 -6.00 -6.47
C GLU A 29 -10.64 -6.81 -6.39
N THR A 30 -9.83 -6.80 -7.46
CA THR A 30 -8.55 -7.49 -7.50
C THR A 30 -7.61 -6.90 -6.46
N PHE A 31 -7.57 -5.59 -6.36
CA PHE A 31 -6.74 -4.91 -5.39
C PHE A 31 -7.06 -5.36 -3.96
N ARG A 32 -8.35 -5.42 -3.61
CA ARG A 32 -8.77 -5.86 -2.28
C ARG A 32 -8.40 -7.31 -1.98
N GLN A 33 -8.35 -8.15 -3.01
CA GLN A 33 -7.99 -9.56 -2.84
C GLN A 33 -6.50 -9.77 -2.68
N GLN A 34 -5.69 -8.99 -3.37
CA GLN A 34 -4.23 -9.20 -3.45
C GLN A 34 -3.43 -8.26 -2.59
N ALA A 35 -3.93 -7.07 -2.35
CA ALA A 35 -3.20 -6.07 -1.60
C ALA A 35 -3.41 -6.22 -0.10
N ARG A 36 -2.40 -5.83 0.67
CA ARG A 36 -2.48 -5.84 2.13
C ARG A 36 -1.76 -4.64 2.68
N LYS A 37 -2.31 -4.08 3.72
CA LYS A 37 -1.67 -3.03 4.49
C LYS A 37 -1.24 -3.66 5.81
N ILE A 38 0.06 -3.65 6.06
CA ILE A 38 0.60 -4.37 7.21
C ILE A 38 1.46 -3.43 8.04
N GLN A 39 1.32 -3.56 9.35
CA GLN A 39 2.10 -2.79 10.30
C GLN A 39 3.11 -3.73 10.95
N PHE A 40 4.37 -3.31 10.95
CA PHE A 40 5.46 -4.10 11.48
C PHE A 40 6.21 -3.37 12.57
N VAL A 41 6.77 -4.14 13.48
CA VAL A 41 7.86 -3.66 14.35
C VAL A 41 8.96 -4.70 14.22
N PHE A 42 10.13 -4.28 13.77
CA PHE A 42 11.28 -5.17 13.62
C PHE A 42 12.29 -4.92 14.73
N LYS A 43 13.10 -5.94 15.02
CA LYS A 43 14.17 -5.81 16.03
C LYS A 43 15.21 -4.79 15.60
N SER A 44 15.49 -4.73 14.30
CA SER A 44 16.40 -3.76 13.71
C SER A 44 15.68 -2.42 13.52
N LYS A 45 16.44 -1.33 13.60
CA LYS A 45 15.89 0.01 13.34
C LYS A 45 15.66 0.27 11.85
N LYS A 46 16.25 -0.55 10.99
CA LYS A 46 16.12 -0.39 9.54
C LYS A 46 14.98 -1.26 9.01
N VAL A 47 14.27 -0.74 8.03
CA VAL A 47 13.26 -1.51 7.32
C VAL A 47 13.98 -2.58 6.49
N PRO A 48 13.61 -3.86 6.62
CA PRO A 48 14.23 -4.92 5.83
C PRO A 48 14.08 -4.69 4.33
N GLU A 49 15.09 -5.09 3.56
CA GLU A 49 15.07 -4.93 2.11
C GLU A 49 13.86 -5.60 1.46
N ILE A 50 13.47 -6.78 1.94
CA ILE A 50 12.33 -7.49 1.36
C ILE A 50 11.05 -6.66 1.47
N VAL A 51 10.88 -5.94 2.55
CA VAL A 51 9.72 -5.05 2.71
C VAL A 51 9.81 -3.89 1.73
N LYS A 52 10.99 -3.27 1.61
CA LYS A 52 11.19 -2.16 0.68
C LYS A 52 10.99 -2.57 -0.78
N MET A 53 11.42 -3.77 -1.14
CA MET A 53 11.33 -4.25 -2.52
C MET A 53 9.91 -4.58 -2.95
N HIS A 54 9.09 -5.06 -2.04
CA HIS A 54 7.78 -5.60 -2.37
C HIS A 54 6.62 -4.72 -1.90
N SER A 55 6.92 -3.60 -1.25
CA SER A 55 5.87 -2.73 -0.73
C SER A 55 6.23 -1.26 -0.88
N LYS A 56 5.23 -0.43 -0.61
CA LYS A 56 5.42 1.02 -0.46
C LYS A 56 5.24 1.33 1.01
N VAL A 57 6.29 1.85 1.64
CA VAL A 57 6.23 2.25 3.04
C VAL A 57 5.47 3.57 3.12
N ILE A 58 4.32 3.56 3.76
CA ILE A 58 3.45 4.74 3.80
C ILE A 58 3.55 5.50 5.11
N ALA A 59 4.11 4.89 6.16
CA ALA A 59 4.32 5.58 7.43
C ALA A 59 5.40 4.92 8.24
N ILE A 60 6.21 5.71 8.91
CA ILE A 60 7.18 5.24 9.89
C ILE A 60 7.06 6.12 11.13
N GLN A 61 6.76 5.50 12.26
CA GLN A 61 6.69 6.20 13.54
C GLN A 61 7.54 5.44 14.55
N GLY A 62 8.76 5.96 14.82
CA GLY A 62 9.71 5.24 15.62
C GLY A 62 10.10 3.93 14.95
N ARG A 63 9.78 2.80 15.59
CA ARG A 63 10.04 1.48 15.02
C ARG A 63 8.85 0.89 14.29
N VAL A 64 7.70 1.56 14.35
CA VAL A 64 6.48 1.07 13.72
C VAL A 64 6.49 1.46 12.24
N VAL A 65 6.46 0.46 11.38
CA VAL A 65 6.48 0.64 9.93
C VAL A 65 5.14 0.16 9.38
N THR A 66 4.47 1.03 8.62
CA THR A 66 3.25 0.66 7.92
C THR A 66 3.54 0.60 6.44
N ALA A 67 3.29 -0.53 5.83
CA ALA A 67 3.61 -0.77 4.43
C ALA A 67 2.39 -1.28 3.67
N LEU A 68 2.27 -0.84 2.42
CA LEU A 68 1.23 -1.28 1.51
C LEU A 68 1.83 -2.23 0.49
N PHE A 69 1.32 -3.47 0.46
CA PHE A 69 1.71 -4.47 -0.51
C PHE A 69 0.59 -4.58 -1.54
N GLU A 70 0.92 -4.34 -2.80
CA GLU A 70 -0.08 -4.42 -3.87
C GLU A 70 -0.37 -5.86 -4.29
N ASP A 71 0.61 -6.74 -4.11
CA ASP A 71 0.47 -8.16 -4.44
C ASP A 71 1.13 -8.98 -3.34
N PHE A 72 0.39 -9.22 -2.27
CA PHE A 72 0.91 -9.92 -1.11
C PHE A 72 0.63 -11.41 -1.24
N SER A 73 1.69 -12.21 -1.28
CA SER A 73 1.59 -13.66 -1.44
C SER A 73 1.95 -14.39 -0.15
N ASP A 74 1.56 -15.65 -0.07
CA ASP A 74 1.93 -16.49 1.07
C ASP A 74 3.43 -16.67 1.18
N SER A 75 4.13 -16.76 0.03
CA SER A 75 5.59 -16.83 0.00
C SER A 75 6.22 -15.61 0.63
N LEU A 76 5.71 -14.44 0.29
CA LEU A 76 6.21 -13.18 0.83
C LEU A 76 5.95 -13.10 2.32
N GLU A 77 4.77 -13.53 2.76
CA GLU A 77 4.45 -13.56 4.18
C GLU A 77 5.43 -14.46 4.94
N GLN A 78 5.73 -15.65 4.40
CA GLN A 78 6.66 -16.57 5.04
C GLN A 78 8.06 -15.98 5.15
N GLU A 79 8.52 -15.29 4.10
CA GLU A 79 9.83 -14.67 4.13
C GLU A 79 9.90 -13.54 5.18
N ILE A 80 8.84 -12.78 5.32
CA ILE A 80 8.78 -11.71 6.32
C ILE A 80 8.69 -12.29 7.72
N GLN A 81 7.90 -13.34 7.92
CA GLN A 81 7.79 -13.98 9.23
C GLN A 81 9.11 -14.64 9.64
N ALA A 82 9.93 -15.08 8.67
CA ALA A 82 11.25 -15.64 8.95
C ALA A 82 12.20 -14.59 9.55
N LEU A 83 11.90 -13.31 9.38
CA LEU A 83 12.68 -12.21 9.99
C LEU A 83 12.30 -11.98 11.46
N GLU A 84 11.31 -12.73 11.95
CA GLU A 84 10.83 -12.66 13.33
C GLU A 84 10.48 -11.24 13.76
N PRO A 85 9.51 -10.61 13.09
CA PRO A 85 9.08 -9.27 13.49
C PRO A 85 8.47 -9.32 14.90
N ILE A 86 8.71 -8.28 15.67
CA ILE A 86 8.13 -8.15 17.01
C ILE A 86 6.60 -7.99 16.90
N LEU A 87 6.16 -7.25 15.88
CA LEU A 87 4.76 -7.06 15.56
C LEU A 87 4.55 -7.31 14.07
N PHE A 88 3.48 -8.03 13.73
CA PHE A 88 3.02 -8.23 12.37
C PHE A 88 1.50 -8.18 12.42
N GLU A 89 0.92 -7.10 11.95
CA GLU A 89 -0.51 -6.88 12.04
C GLU A 89 -1.06 -6.38 10.72
N GLU A 90 -2.08 -7.07 10.22
CA GLU A 90 -2.78 -6.64 9.02
C GLU A 90 -3.82 -5.59 9.40
N LEU A 91 -3.79 -4.46 8.71
CA LEU A 91 -4.71 -3.35 8.95
C LEU A 91 -5.75 -3.26 7.85
N PRO A 92 -6.89 -2.65 8.11
CA PRO A 92 -7.88 -2.42 7.05
C PRO A 92 -7.29 -1.59 5.92
N LEU A 93 -7.54 -2.02 4.69
CA LEU A 93 -7.05 -1.36 3.50
C LEU A 93 -8.17 -0.53 2.87
N THR A 94 -7.86 0.74 2.57
CA THR A 94 -8.84 1.66 2.01
C THR A 94 -8.34 2.24 0.69
N LEU A 95 -9.25 2.83 -0.07
CA LEU A 95 -8.90 3.53 -1.31
C LEU A 95 -7.95 4.69 -1.02
N GLU A 96 -8.12 5.34 0.11
CA GLU A 96 -7.25 6.44 0.53
C GLU A 96 -5.81 5.97 0.72
N ASP A 97 -5.62 4.75 1.22
CA ASP A 97 -4.28 4.17 1.37
C ASP A 97 -3.60 4.02 0.02
N LEU A 98 -4.34 3.59 -1.00
CA LEU A 98 -3.82 3.47 -2.35
C LEU A 98 -3.37 4.85 -2.88
N PHE A 99 -4.19 5.85 -2.66
CA PHE A 99 -3.90 7.22 -3.05
C PHE A 99 -2.60 7.71 -2.39
N GLU A 100 -2.49 7.56 -1.07
CA GLU A 100 -1.32 8.01 -0.33
C GLU A 100 -0.06 7.26 -0.74
N ALA A 101 -0.15 5.96 -0.94
CA ALA A 101 1.01 5.15 -1.30
C ALA A 101 1.60 5.59 -2.64
N ASN A 102 0.78 6.04 -3.57
CA ASN A 102 1.26 6.44 -4.88
C ASN A 102 1.68 7.90 -4.97
N LEU A 103 1.04 8.79 -4.22
CA LEU A 103 1.35 10.21 -4.30
C LEU A 103 2.42 10.67 -3.31
N SER A 104 2.59 9.99 -2.20
CA SER A 104 3.56 10.40 -1.18
C SER A 104 5.01 10.29 -1.65
N GLN A 105 5.28 9.46 -2.65
CA GLN A 105 6.63 9.21 -3.15
C GLN A 105 6.96 9.98 -4.43
N GLU A 106 5.98 10.70 -4.96
CA GLU A 106 6.09 11.34 -6.25
C GLU A 106 5.86 12.84 -6.14
N SER A 107 6.29 13.57 -7.17
CA SER A 107 5.97 14.97 -7.26
C SER A 107 4.46 15.13 -7.49
N MET A 108 3.97 16.33 -7.32
CA MET A 108 2.53 16.61 -7.34
C MET A 108 1.95 16.68 -8.76
N THR A 109 2.57 16.02 -9.72
CA THR A 109 2.12 16.08 -11.12
C THR A 109 1.13 15.01 -11.50
N GLY A 110 0.82 14.11 -10.60
CA GLY A 110 -0.08 13.00 -10.88
C GLY A 110 -1.39 13.08 -10.13
N GLY A 111 -2.29 12.17 -10.43
CA GLY A 111 -3.56 12.09 -9.76
C GLY A 111 -4.28 10.80 -10.12
N PHE A 112 -5.49 10.63 -9.62
CA PHE A 112 -6.33 9.47 -9.89
C PHE A 112 -7.62 9.85 -10.58
N ILE A 113 -8.06 8.98 -11.48
CA ILE A 113 -9.42 8.99 -12.01
C ILE A 113 -10.11 7.75 -11.48
N TYR A 114 -11.29 7.91 -10.89
CA TYR A 114 -12.07 6.80 -10.34
C TYR A 114 -13.25 6.49 -11.25
N GLU A 115 -13.45 5.21 -11.53
CA GLU A 115 -14.57 4.76 -12.36
C GLU A 115 -15.41 3.71 -11.65
#